data_0eeeb71a366e36a53ddd9230bd669c36
#
_entry.id   0eeeb71a366e36a53ddd9230bd669c36
#
_cell.length_a   1.000
_cell.length_b   1.000
_cell.length_c   1.000
_cell.angle_alpha   90.00
_cell.angle_beta   90.00
_cell.angle_gamma   90.00
#
_symmetry.space_group_name_H-M   'P 1'
#
loop_
_entity.id
_entity.type
_entity.pdbx_description
1 polymer ?
#
loop_
_entity_poly.entity_id
_entity_poly.type
_entity_poly.pdbx_seq_one_letter_code
_entity_poly.pdbx_strand_id
1 'polypeptide(L)'
;GATWSAPAIIERSRTDGETLTLSGWRGFDLGNNAFLTVSAEYKDAEKTERGGWDYRRQYPLVNGQFDERETYVNRFNAWYGEPQIEQLTLFVNTGIDIGPGKFYSWLSYQDRAAKSGGFYRRALDDRNVIEVHPDGFLPIIAPDVTDTSSAIGYEWDSGDWSFDASLVYGFNQMEFTIENTVNRSIGPASKTEFDAGGFNYDQLVGNFSAVTSFDVAALASPVNIAMGAEWRRENYSIFAGEPDSYRNGGVLLPLYLGSCDDPTPAQVIAGGCATQSGAQVF
;
A
#
# COMPACT_ATOMS: atom_id res chain seq x y z
N GLY A 1 -0.30 -38.74 9.59
CA GLY A 1 -0.91 -37.61 8.95
C GLY A 1 -2.19 -37.25 9.67
N ALA A 2 -2.23 -36.14 10.42
CA ALA A 2 -3.46 -35.65 11.00
C ALA A 2 -4.36 -35.11 9.89
N THR A 3 -5.47 -35.77 9.63
CA THR A 3 -6.54 -35.23 8.80
C THR A 3 -7.22 -34.10 9.58
N TRP A 4 -6.94 -32.89 9.19
CA TRP A 4 -7.76 -31.76 9.58
C TRP A 4 -9.11 -31.90 8.89
N SER A 5 -10.13 -32.35 9.62
CA SER A 5 -11.49 -32.04 9.20
C SER A 5 -11.73 -30.57 9.53
N ALA A 6 -11.87 -29.74 8.53
CA ALA A 6 -12.35 -28.38 8.74
C ALA A 6 -13.66 -28.48 9.53
N PRO A 7 -13.82 -27.75 10.65
CA PRO A 7 -15.12 -27.65 11.30
C PRO A 7 -16.11 -27.16 10.24
N ALA A 8 -17.33 -27.66 10.29
CA ALA A 8 -18.40 -27.25 9.40
C ALA A 8 -18.32 -25.74 9.20
N ILE A 9 -18.29 -25.29 7.96
CA ILE A 9 -18.27 -23.88 7.61
C ILE A 9 -19.49 -23.27 8.29
N ILE A 10 -19.25 -22.57 9.39
CA ILE A 10 -20.29 -21.74 9.98
C ILE A 10 -20.37 -20.55 9.04
N GLU A 11 -21.33 -20.57 8.11
CA GLU A 11 -21.70 -19.40 7.33
C GLU A 11 -22.13 -18.31 8.32
N ARG A 12 -21.20 -17.44 8.68
CA ARG A 12 -21.50 -16.19 9.35
C ARG A 12 -21.77 -15.19 8.25
N SER A 13 -23.04 -14.87 8.02
CA SER A 13 -23.41 -13.67 7.29
C SER A 13 -22.95 -12.47 8.13
N ARG A 14 -21.94 -11.75 7.64
CA ARG A 14 -21.53 -10.44 8.17
C ARG A 14 -21.91 -9.39 7.15
N THR A 15 -22.51 -8.31 7.63
CA THR A 15 -22.71 -7.09 6.85
C THR A 15 -21.55 -6.15 7.20
N ASP A 16 -20.45 -6.30 6.50
CA ASP A 16 -19.27 -5.44 6.58
C ASP A 16 -18.67 -5.25 5.19
N GLY A 17 -17.87 -4.19 4.98
CA GLY A 17 -17.25 -3.88 3.71
C GLY A 17 -18.18 -3.12 2.75
N GLU A 18 -19.08 -2.32 3.30
CA GLU A 18 -19.88 -1.40 2.50
C GLU A 18 -18.96 -0.55 1.63
N THR A 19 -19.30 -0.43 0.35
CA THR A 19 -18.53 0.36 -0.59
C THR A 19 -19.45 1.34 -1.31
N LEU A 20 -19.08 2.62 -1.23
CA LEU A 20 -19.67 3.69 -2.03
C LEU A 20 -18.69 4.06 -3.14
N THR A 21 -19.16 4.05 -4.38
CA THR A 21 -18.41 4.58 -5.52
C THR A 21 -19.29 5.58 -6.26
N LEU A 22 -18.77 6.80 -6.39
CA LEU A 22 -19.40 7.87 -7.18
C LEU A 22 -18.45 8.23 -8.31
N SER A 23 -18.90 8.10 -9.55
CA SER A 23 -18.10 8.47 -10.71
C SER A 23 -18.91 9.23 -11.75
N GLY A 24 -18.19 10.05 -12.50
CA GLY A 24 -18.78 10.81 -13.59
C GLY A 24 -17.74 11.35 -14.54
N TRP A 25 -18.19 11.67 -15.74
CA TRP A 25 -17.32 12.26 -16.75
C TRP A 25 -18.10 13.28 -17.60
N ARG A 26 -17.35 14.20 -18.19
CA ARG A 26 -17.89 15.15 -19.17
C ARG A 26 -16.90 15.40 -20.30
N GLY A 27 -17.41 15.26 -21.52
CA GLY A 27 -16.71 15.68 -22.74
C GLY A 27 -17.15 17.08 -23.17
N PHE A 28 -16.18 17.81 -23.71
CA PHE A 28 -16.35 19.14 -24.29
C PHE A 28 -15.80 19.12 -25.70
N ASP A 29 -16.61 19.58 -26.66
CA ASP A 29 -16.16 19.93 -28.01
C ASP A 29 -15.58 21.34 -27.95
N LEU A 30 -14.30 21.48 -28.26
CA LEU A 30 -13.59 22.75 -28.27
C LEU A 30 -13.53 23.40 -29.66
N GLY A 31 -14.19 22.78 -30.66
CA GLY A 31 -14.10 23.17 -32.06
C GLY A 31 -12.78 22.75 -32.72
N ASN A 32 -12.64 22.94 -34.04
CA ASN A 32 -11.45 22.59 -34.79
C ASN A 32 -10.92 21.17 -34.56
N ASN A 33 -11.84 20.20 -34.46
CA ASN A 33 -11.55 18.80 -34.10
C ASN A 33 -10.79 18.65 -32.79
N ALA A 34 -10.97 19.57 -31.86
CA ALA A 34 -10.41 19.49 -30.53
C ALA A 34 -11.45 19.03 -29.51
N PHE A 35 -11.03 18.21 -28.58
CA PHE A 35 -11.88 17.75 -27.49
C PHE A 35 -11.15 17.81 -26.15
N LEU A 36 -11.93 17.89 -25.08
CA LEU A 36 -11.48 17.73 -23.70
C LEU A 36 -12.48 16.82 -22.98
N THR A 37 -11.98 15.77 -22.33
CA THR A 37 -12.80 14.93 -21.44
C THR A 37 -12.22 14.99 -20.05
N VAL A 38 -13.07 15.19 -19.04
CA VAL A 38 -12.71 15.18 -17.63
C VAL A 38 -13.54 14.11 -16.95
N SER A 39 -12.88 13.27 -16.17
CA SER A 39 -13.51 12.20 -15.37
C SER A 39 -13.08 12.33 -13.92
N ALA A 40 -13.98 11.99 -13.01
CA ALA A 40 -13.69 11.91 -11.59
C ALA A 40 -14.38 10.69 -10.98
N GLU A 41 -13.69 10.06 -10.03
CA GLU A 41 -14.24 8.97 -9.23
C GLU A 41 -13.83 9.18 -7.77
N TYR A 42 -14.80 9.02 -6.87
CA TYR A 42 -14.59 8.91 -5.44
C TYR A 42 -15.04 7.53 -4.98
N LYS A 43 -14.21 6.87 -4.20
CA LYS A 43 -14.49 5.57 -3.61
C LYS A 43 -14.25 5.64 -2.12
N ASP A 44 -15.23 5.15 -1.35
CA ASP A 44 -15.14 4.92 0.08
C ASP A 44 -15.54 3.47 0.35
N ALA A 45 -14.62 2.69 0.88
CA ALA A 45 -14.81 1.26 1.14
C ALA A 45 -14.46 0.96 2.59
N GLU A 46 -15.43 0.47 3.32
CA GLU A 46 -15.23 -0.01 4.68
C GLU A 46 -14.49 -1.34 4.69
N LYS A 47 -13.78 -1.60 5.78
CA LYS A 47 -13.05 -2.85 5.97
C LYS A 47 -13.97 -4.05 6.04
N THR A 48 -13.47 -5.19 5.62
CA THR A 48 -14.07 -6.47 5.96
C THR A 48 -13.26 -7.18 7.04
N GLU A 49 -13.91 -8.00 7.86
CA GLU A 49 -13.24 -8.74 8.90
C GLU A 49 -13.62 -10.24 8.88
N ARG A 50 -12.61 -11.10 8.75
CA ARG A 50 -12.73 -12.56 8.73
C ARG A 50 -11.84 -13.22 9.80
N GLY A 51 -11.33 -12.42 10.76
CA GLY A 51 -10.54 -12.88 11.88
C GLY A 51 -11.28 -13.91 12.74
N GLY A 52 -10.57 -14.90 13.21
CA GLY A 52 -11.07 -15.93 14.10
C GLY A 52 -10.72 -15.68 15.56
N TRP A 53 -11.14 -16.61 16.40
CA TRP A 53 -10.81 -16.61 17.81
C TRP A 53 -9.33 -16.94 18.04
N ASP A 54 -8.64 -16.13 18.86
CA ASP A 54 -7.25 -16.38 19.27
C ASP A 54 -7.21 -17.30 20.49
N TYR A 55 -6.79 -18.55 20.29
CA TYR A 55 -6.70 -19.57 21.34
C TYR A 55 -5.42 -19.45 22.19
N ARG A 56 -4.49 -18.59 21.83
CA ARG A 56 -3.22 -18.44 22.54
C ARG A 56 -3.44 -17.76 23.89
N ARG A 57 -2.56 -18.05 24.86
CA ARG A 57 -2.49 -17.30 26.10
C ARG A 57 -2.19 -15.83 25.82
N GLN A 58 -2.93 -14.92 26.43
CA GLN A 58 -2.86 -13.48 26.18
C GLN A 58 -1.95 -12.74 27.17
N TYR A 59 -1.91 -13.18 28.43
CA TYR A 59 -1.23 -12.48 29.52
C TYR A 59 -0.07 -13.28 30.12
N PRO A 60 0.91 -12.60 30.77
CA PRO A 60 1.88 -13.29 31.63
C PRO A 60 1.18 -14.08 32.74
N LEU A 61 1.86 -15.12 33.27
CA LEU A 61 1.38 -15.81 34.47
C LEU A 61 1.56 -14.93 35.71
N VAL A 62 0.57 -14.94 36.59
CA VAL A 62 0.61 -14.27 37.90
C VAL A 62 0.82 -15.37 38.95
N ASN A 63 1.96 -15.34 39.63
CA ASN A 63 2.33 -16.38 40.61
C ASN A 63 2.22 -17.81 40.06
N GLY A 64 2.55 -18.01 38.79
CA GLY A 64 2.48 -19.31 38.11
C GLY A 64 1.07 -19.78 37.71
N GLN A 65 0.05 -18.95 37.90
CA GLN A 65 -1.33 -19.19 37.49
C GLN A 65 -1.71 -18.29 36.30
N PHE A 66 -2.76 -18.69 35.59
CA PHE A 66 -3.32 -17.85 34.55
C PHE A 66 -3.87 -16.54 35.14
N ASP A 67 -3.64 -15.43 34.45
CA ASP A 67 -4.25 -14.14 34.75
C ASP A 67 -5.78 -14.26 34.60
N GLU A 68 -6.54 -13.66 35.50
CA GLU A 68 -8.01 -13.71 35.45
C GLU A 68 -8.60 -13.12 34.18
N ARG A 69 -7.90 -12.16 33.57
CA ARG A 69 -8.27 -11.54 32.29
C ARG A 69 -8.38 -12.52 31.14
N GLU A 70 -7.73 -13.70 31.22
CA GLU A 70 -7.86 -14.75 30.21
C GLU A 70 -9.32 -15.25 30.07
N THR A 71 -10.16 -15.04 31.08
CA THR A 71 -11.55 -15.48 31.07
C THR A 71 -12.51 -14.55 30.36
N TYR A 72 -12.16 -13.28 30.21
CA TYR A 72 -13.04 -12.24 29.62
C TYR A 72 -12.42 -11.38 28.55
N VAL A 73 -11.14 -11.52 28.23
CA VAL A 73 -10.49 -10.76 27.17
C VAL A 73 -11.13 -11.05 25.81
N ASN A 74 -11.28 -10.00 25.00
CA ASN A 74 -11.73 -10.17 23.63
C ASN A 74 -10.65 -10.88 22.80
N ARG A 75 -10.97 -12.05 22.29
CA ARG A 75 -10.07 -12.89 21.50
C ARG A 75 -10.31 -12.79 19.99
N PHE A 76 -11.27 -11.98 19.56
CA PHE A 76 -11.41 -11.57 18.16
C PHE A 76 -10.59 -10.28 17.96
N ASN A 77 -9.29 -10.43 17.98
CA ASN A 77 -8.32 -9.36 18.10
C ASN A 77 -7.47 -9.16 16.83
N ALA A 78 -7.71 -9.96 15.82
CA ALA A 78 -7.03 -9.84 14.51
C ALA A 78 -7.99 -9.27 13.47
N TRP A 79 -7.46 -8.47 12.59
CA TRP A 79 -8.18 -7.99 11.40
C TRP A 79 -7.61 -8.68 10.17
N TYR A 80 -8.37 -9.66 9.64
CA TYR A 80 -8.06 -10.35 8.38
C TYR A 80 -9.20 -10.12 7.40
N GLY A 81 -8.97 -9.32 6.38
CA GLY A 81 -9.95 -8.99 5.36
C GLY A 81 -9.44 -7.88 4.45
N GLU A 82 -10.36 -7.33 3.67
CA GLU A 82 -10.08 -6.18 2.83
C GLU A 82 -9.75 -4.95 3.69
N PRO A 83 -8.82 -4.09 3.23
CA PRO A 83 -8.51 -2.84 3.91
C PRO A 83 -9.69 -1.86 3.82
N GLN A 84 -9.73 -0.92 4.75
CA GLN A 84 -10.50 0.31 4.58
C GLN A 84 -9.78 1.19 3.57
N ILE A 85 -10.52 1.81 2.63
CA ILE A 85 -9.94 2.64 1.57
C ILE A 85 -10.83 3.86 1.34
N GLU A 86 -10.21 5.04 1.32
CA GLU A 86 -10.77 6.27 0.77
C GLU A 86 -9.91 6.70 -0.42
N GLN A 87 -10.53 6.96 -1.58
CA GLN A 87 -9.79 7.24 -2.81
C GLN A 87 -10.49 8.28 -3.67
N LEU A 88 -9.72 9.24 -4.17
CA LEU A 88 -10.11 10.17 -5.23
C LEU A 88 -9.27 9.90 -6.48
N THR A 89 -9.91 9.76 -7.63
CA THR A 89 -9.25 9.64 -8.92
C THR A 89 -9.76 10.70 -9.88
N LEU A 90 -8.85 11.39 -10.52
CA LEU A 90 -9.14 12.37 -11.58
C LEU A 90 -8.45 11.95 -12.87
N PHE A 91 -9.13 12.09 -14.00
CA PHE A 91 -8.56 11.82 -15.30
C PHE A 91 -8.99 12.88 -16.31
N VAL A 92 -8.02 13.39 -17.04
CA VAL A 92 -8.23 14.36 -18.12
C VAL A 92 -7.65 13.82 -19.40
N ASN A 93 -8.37 13.92 -20.49
CA ASN A 93 -7.94 13.49 -21.82
C ASN A 93 -8.31 14.56 -22.85
N THR A 94 -7.39 14.89 -23.71
CA THR A 94 -7.58 15.92 -24.75
C THR A 94 -6.84 15.57 -26.03
N GLY A 95 -7.36 16.06 -27.13
CA GLY A 95 -6.71 15.97 -28.44
C GLY A 95 -7.16 17.11 -29.36
N ILE A 96 -6.32 17.43 -30.30
CA ILE A 96 -6.58 18.47 -31.31
C ILE A 96 -5.84 18.15 -32.61
N ASP A 97 -6.52 18.29 -33.74
CA ASP A 97 -5.89 18.17 -35.03
C ASP A 97 -5.03 19.40 -35.32
N ILE A 98 -3.73 19.19 -35.61
CA ILE A 98 -2.77 20.23 -35.88
C ILE A 98 -1.94 19.83 -37.11
N GLY A 99 -2.08 20.60 -38.22
CA GLY A 99 -1.37 20.31 -39.47
C GLY A 99 -1.73 18.93 -40.04
N PRO A 100 -0.76 18.05 -40.35
CA PRO A 100 -1.01 16.75 -40.92
C PRO A 100 -1.34 15.65 -39.88
N GLY A 101 -1.42 16.00 -38.60
CA GLY A 101 -1.59 15.03 -37.53
C GLY A 101 -2.41 15.54 -36.40
N LYS A 102 -2.33 14.83 -35.27
CA LYS A 102 -3.11 15.08 -34.06
C LYS A 102 -2.19 15.13 -32.85
N PHE A 103 -2.26 16.22 -32.14
CA PHE A 103 -1.73 16.32 -30.78
C PHE A 103 -2.70 15.67 -29.80
N TYR A 104 -2.17 14.89 -28.85
CA TYR A 104 -2.95 14.30 -27.77
C TYR A 104 -2.23 14.47 -26.42
N SER A 105 -3.01 14.50 -25.36
CA SER A 105 -2.48 14.54 -24.00
C SER A 105 -3.48 13.94 -23.03
N TRP A 106 -2.97 13.33 -21.98
CA TRP A 106 -3.78 12.91 -20.84
C TRP A 106 -3.04 13.13 -19.53
N LEU A 107 -3.82 13.26 -18.45
CA LEU A 107 -3.36 13.38 -17.07
C LEU A 107 -4.23 12.50 -16.19
N SER A 108 -3.61 11.71 -15.34
CA SER A 108 -4.24 10.96 -14.26
C SER A 108 -3.66 11.42 -12.93
N TYR A 109 -4.53 11.59 -11.95
CA TYR A 109 -4.18 11.84 -10.57
C TYR A 109 -5.02 10.94 -9.67
N GLN A 110 -4.38 10.28 -8.70
CA GLN A 110 -5.04 9.51 -7.66
C GLN A 110 -4.43 9.84 -6.32
N ASP A 111 -5.29 10.01 -5.34
CA ASP A 111 -4.96 10.11 -3.93
C ASP A 111 -5.76 9.05 -3.17
N ARG A 112 -5.08 8.25 -2.35
CA ARG A 112 -5.68 7.12 -1.65
C ARG A 112 -5.10 6.97 -0.26
N ALA A 113 -5.97 7.09 0.74
CA ALA A 113 -5.70 6.68 2.11
C ALA A 113 -6.24 5.26 2.34
N ALA A 114 -5.47 4.42 3.01
CA ALA A 114 -5.92 3.07 3.34
C ALA A 114 -5.54 2.71 4.79
N LYS A 115 -6.26 1.73 5.37
CA LYS A 115 -5.93 1.16 6.68
C LYS A 115 -6.06 -0.35 6.64
N SER A 116 -5.08 -1.05 7.20
CA SER A 116 -5.11 -2.51 7.35
C SER A 116 -4.51 -2.94 8.68
N GLY A 117 -4.99 -4.07 9.22
CA GLY A 117 -4.44 -4.65 10.44
C GLY A 117 -3.11 -5.36 10.18
N GLY A 118 -2.13 -5.13 11.04
CA GLY A 118 -0.94 -5.94 11.13
C GLY A 118 -1.16 -7.20 11.99
N PHE A 119 -0.08 -7.74 12.56
CA PHE A 119 -0.18 -8.87 13.48
C PHE A 119 -0.50 -8.41 14.90
N TYR A 120 -1.51 -9.01 15.52
CA TYR A 120 -1.87 -8.73 16.91
C TYR A 120 -0.75 -9.13 17.87
N ARG A 121 -0.36 -8.18 18.72
CA ARG A 121 0.61 -8.34 19.80
C ARG A 121 -0.16 -8.54 21.12
N ARG A 122 -0.02 -9.71 21.71
CA ARG A 122 -0.66 -10.05 22.99
C ARG A 122 -0.02 -9.24 24.12
N ALA A 123 -0.68 -9.12 25.26
CA ALA A 123 -0.10 -8.44 26.42
C ALA A 123 1.27 -9.02 26.81
N LEU A 124 1.42 -10.35 26.70
CA LEU A 124 2.66 -11.06 27.03
C LEU A 124 3.69 -11.11 25.86
N ASP A 125 3.40 -10.49 24.70
CA ASP A 125 4.31 -10.51 23.56
C ASP A 125 5.58 -9.71 23.86
N ASP A 126 6.74 -10.27 23.49
CA ASP A 126 8.04 -9.64 23.72
C ASP A 126 8.26 -8.37 22.88
N ARG A 127 7.32 -8.03 22.02
CA ARG A 127 7.27 -6.78 21.24
C ARG A 127 6.29 -5.76 21.84
N ASN A 128 5.63 -6.09 22.93
CA ASN A 128 4.72 -5.22 23.65
C ASN A 128 5.43 -4.48 24.80
N VAL A 129 4.82 -3.38 25.22
CA VAL A 129 5.10 -2.63 26.46
C VAL A 129 3.79 -2.63 27.25
N ILE A 130 3.72 -3.44 28.31
CA ILE A 130 2.47 -3.68 29.06
C ILE A 130 1.92 -2.38 29.68
N GLU A 131 2.79 -1.46 30.07
CA GLU A 131 2.40 -0.16 30.60
C GLU A 131 1.71 0.73 29.57
N VAL A 132 1.97 0.52 28.26
CA VAL A 132 1.32 1.24 27.17
C VAL A 132 0.10 0.48 26.66
N HIS A 133 0.25 -0.83 26.46
CA HIS A 133 -0.80 -1.71 25.97
C HIS A 133 -1.03 -2.90 26.91
N PRO A 134 -1.77 -2.69 28.01
CA PRO A 134 -1.94 -3.71 29.05
C PRO A 134 -2.68 -4.98 28.61
N ASP A 135 -3.46 -4.89 27.55
CA ASP A 135 -4.22 -5.99 26.98
C ASP A 135 -3.71 -6.45 25.61
N GLY A 136 -2.54 -5.92 25.19
CA GLY A 136 -2.05 -6.12 23.84
C GLY A 136 -2.61 -5.12 22.84
N PHE A 137 -2.21 -5.23 21.56
CA PHE A 137 -2.63 -4.29 20.52
C PHE A 137 -2.57 -4.91 19.13
N LEU A 138 -3.41 -4.39 18.24
CA LEU A 138 -3.33 -4.63 16.81
C LEU A 138 -2.73 -3.40 16.15
N PRO A 139 -1.49 -3.43 15.66
CA PRO A 139 -0.94 -2.30 14.91
C PRO A 139 -1.71 -2.12 13.60
N ILE A 140 -1.98 -0.88 13.24
CA ILE A 140 -2.64 -0.51 12.00
C ILE A 140 -1.61 0.08 11.05
N ILE A 141 -1.55 -0.45 9.85
CA ILE A 141 -0.75 0.08 8.76
C ILE A 141 -1.65 1.03 7.97
N ALA A 142 -1.31 2.31 8.00
CA ALA A 142 -2.07 3.37 7.33
C ALA A 142 -1.19 4.01 6.24
N PRO A 143 -1.18 3.46 5.01
CA PRO A 143 -0.50 4.09 3.91
C PRO A 143 -1.34 5.18 3.25
N ASP A 144 -0.68 6.29 2.91
CA ASP A 144 -1.16 7.30 1.98
C ASP A 144 -0.41 7.15 0.65
N VAL A 145 -1.16 7.04 -0.43
CA VAL A 145 -0.61 6.80 -1.77
C VAL A 145 -1.05 7.89 -2.72
N THR A 146 -0.10 8.58 -3.32
CA THR A 146 -0.33 9.54 -4.40
C THR A 146 0.24 9.01 -5.70
N ASP A 147 -0.60 8.92 -6.72
CA ASP A 147 -0.23 8.57 -8.09
C ASP A 147 -0.51 9.73 -9.04
N THR A 148 0.45 10.06 -9.88
CA THR A 148 0.26 11.00 -10.97
C THR A 148 0.91 10.43 -12.23
N SER A 149 0.18 10.45 -13.33
CA SER A 149 0.77 10.11 -14.62
C SER A 149 0.22 11.00 -15.73
N SER A 150 1.04 11.29 -16.71
CA SER A 150 0.67 12.14 -17.82
C SER A 150 1.39 11.74 -19.09
N ALA A 151 0.77 12.00 -20.22
CA ALA A 151 1.40 11.88 -21.52
C ALA A 151 1.08 13.09 -22.38
N ILE A 152 2.04 13.42 -23.23
CA ILE A 152 1.85 14.29 -24.38
C ILE A 152 2.42 13.59 -25.60
N GLY A 153 1.72 13.67 -26.71
CA GLY A 153 2.18 13.04 -27.95
C GLY A 153 1.62 13.70 -29.20
N TYR A 154 2.22 13.34 -30.31
CA TYR A 154 1.78 13.76 -31.61
C TYR A 154 1.84 12.58 -32.57
N GLU A 155 0.71 12.28 -33.19
CA GLU A 155 0.57 11.28 -34.23
C GLU A 155 0.36 11.97 -35.58
N TRP A 156 1.00 11.45 -36.65
CA TRP A 156 0.85 12.00 -37.98
C TRP A 156 1.12 10.98 -39.07
N ASP A 157 0.52 11.21 -40.24
CA ASP A 157 0.77 10.42 -41.43
C ASP A 157 1.69 11.16 -42.41
N SER A 158 2.59 10.44 -43.09
CA SER A 158 3.42 10.95 -44.17
C SER A 158 3.65 9.86 -45.22
N GLY A 159 3.03 10.04 -46.39
CA GLY A 159 2.95 8.98 -47.42
C GLY A 159 2.20 7.76 -46.87
N ASP A 160 2.81 6.58 -46.99
CA ASP A 160 2.23 5.31 -46.52
C ASP A 160 2.65 4.99 -45.05
N TRP A 161 3.26 5.93 -44.37
CA TRP A 161 3.74 5.77 -43.00
C TRP A 161 2.89 6.54 -42.01
N SER A 162 2.54 5.87 -40.91
CA SER A 162 1.98 6.47 -39.71
C SER A 162 3.05 6.54 -38.63
N PHE A 163 3.17 7.67 -37.98
CA PHE A 163 4.16 7.97 -36.94
C PHE A 163 3.48 8.40 -35.65
N ASP A 164 4.11 8.07 -34.52
CA ASP A 164 3.78 8.57 -33.20
C ASP A 164 5.06 8.93 -32.46
N ALA A 165 5.04 10.08 -31.79
CA ALA A 165 6.09 10.49 -30.88
C ALA A 165 5.47 11.00 -29.57
N SER A 166 5.92 10.46 -28.43
CA SER A 166 5.34 10.83 -27.14
C SER A 166 6.34 10.90 -26.00
N LEU A 167 5.99 11.68 -24.99
CA LEU A 167 6.60 11.70 -23.67
C LEU A 167 5.56 11.31 -22.64
N VAL A 168 5.93 10.36 -21.77
CA VAL A 168 5.11 9.89 -20.65
C VAL A 168 5.87 10.13 -19.36
N TYR A 169 5.22 10.76 -18.39
CA TYR A 169 5.73 10.91 -17.03
C TYR A 169 4.81 10.21 -16.06
N GLY A 170 5.40 9.46 -15.12
CA GLY A 170 4.70 8.82 -14.00
C GLY A 170 5.42 9.13 -12.70
N PHE A 171 4.64 9.34 -11.65
CA PHE A 171 5.09 9.52 -10.27
C PHE A 171 4.17 8.75 -9.33
N ASN A 172 4.78 7.99 -8.41
CA ASN A 172 4.09 7.32 -7.31
C ASN A 172 4.83 7.62 -6.01
N GLN A 173 4.09 7.95 -4.97
CA GLN A 173 4.60 8.08 -3.60
C GLN A 173 3.73 7.27 -2.65
N MET A 174 4.36 6.58 -1.70
CA MET A 174 3.70 5.88 -0.62
C MET A 174 4.36 6.27 0.70
N GLU A 175 3.56 6.81 1.60
CA GLU A 175 3.95 7.18 2.97
C GLU A 175 3.23 6.26 3.95
N PHE A 176 3.91 5.90 5.04
CA PHE A 176 3.35 4.97 6.03
C PHE A 176 3.23 5.66 7.38
N THR A 177 2.01 5.70 7.89
CA THR A 177 1.75 5.92 9.31
C THR A 177 1.45 4.56 9.95
N ILE A 178 2.07 4.27 11.09
CA ILE A 178 1.76 3.09 11.89
C ILE A 178 1.03 3.54 13.14
N GLU A 179 -0.24 3.20 13.22
CA GLU A 179 -1.13 3.57 14.32
C GLU A 179 -1.25 2.41 15.33
N ASN A 180 -1.66 2.72 16.55
CA ASN A 180 -1.90 1.75 17.63
C ASN A 180 -0.74 0.77 17.82
N THR A 181 0.47 1.29 17.94
CA THR A 181 1.72 0.53 18.01
C THR A 181 2.61 1.00 19.16
N VAL A 182 3.82 0.47 19.27
CA VAL A 182 4.85 0.96 20.19
C VAL A 182 6.25 0.70 19.63
N ASN A 183 7.21 1.56 19.94
CA ASN A 183 8.62 1.20 19.87
C ASN A 183 9.06 0.65 21.23
N ARG A 184 9.12 -0.68 21.33
CA ARG A 184 9.42 -1.37 22.59
C ARG A 184 10.75 -0.92 23.22
N SER A 185 11.74 -0.59 22.42
CA SER A 185 13.05 -0.18 22.91
C SER A 185 13.04 1.20 23.61
N ILE A 186 11.97 1.98 23.42
CA ILE A 186 11.73 3.26 24.14
C ILE A 186 11.02 2.99 25.48
N GLY A 187 10.36 1.85 25.62
CA GLY A 187 9.65 1.46 26.83
C GLY A 187 8.38 2.28 27.07
N PRO A 188 7.98 2.51 28.36
CA PRO A 188 6.72 3.18 28.71
C PRO A 188 6.57 4.61 28.20
N ALA A 189 7.67 5.25 27.75
CA ALA A 189 7.64 6.58 27.13
C ALA A 189 7.38 6.54 25.62
N SER A 190 7.17 5.35 25.04
CA SER A 190 6.88 5.22 23.62
C SER A 190 5.55 5.87 23.25
N LYS A 191 5.54 6.54 22.10
CA LYS A 191 4.29 6.93 21.43
C LYS A 191 3.57 5.68 20.90
N THR A 192 2.33 5.85 20.49
CA THR A 192 1.49 4.79 19.91
C THR A 192 1.18 5.00 18.42
N GLU A 193 1.74 6.05 17.83
CA GLU A 193 1.61 6.39 16.43
C GLU A 193 2.93 6.96 15.92
N PHE A 194 3.35 6.54 14.74
CA PHE A 194 4.62 6.94 14.14
C PHE A 194 4.48 7.19 12.65
N ASP A 195 5.11 8.28 12.18
CA ASP A 195 5.53 8.37 10.79
C ASP A 195 6.66 7.37 10.56
N ALA A 196 6.41 6.37 9.74
CA ALA A 196 7.38 5.31 9.42
C ALA A 196 8.14 5.57 8.12
N GLY A 197 7.98 6.76 7.51
CA GLY A 197 8.59 7.12 6.25
C GLY A 197 7.91 6.49 5.06
N GLY A 198 8.63 6.40 3.95
CA GLY A 198 8.05 5.91 2.72
C GLY A 198 9.04 5.83 1.58
N PHE A 199 8.49 5.75 0.40
CA PHE A 199 9.26 5.75 -0.83
C PHE A 199 8.52 6.46 -1.94
N ASN A 200 9.26 6.94 -2.94
CA ASN A 200 8.71 7.42 -4.18
C ASN A 200 9.44 6.83 -5.39
N TYR A 201 8.73 6.80 -6.48
CA TYR A 201 9.22 6.35 -7.77
C TYR A 201 8.74 7.33 -8.84
N ASP A 202 9.64 7.76 -9.69
CA ASP A 202 9.30 8.53 -10.88
C ASP A 202 9.91 7.94 -12.15
N GLN A 203 9.21 8.13 -13.25
CA GLN A 203 9.60 7.61 -14.56
C GLN A 203 9.32 8.65 -15.64
N LEU A 204 10.27 8.85 -16.53
CA LEU A 204 10.09 9.60 -17.77
C LEU A 204 10.44 8.71 -18.95
N VAL A 205 9.51 8.57 -19.88
CA VAL A 205 9.66 7.72 -21.07
C VAL A 205 9.43 8.55 -22.34
N GLY A 206 10.38 8.51 -23.23
CA GLY A 206 10.24 9.02 -24.60
C GLY A 206 10.04 7.87 -25.57
N ASN A 207 8.96 7.92 -26.35
CA ASN A 207 8.63 6.89 -27.35
C ASN A 207 8.59 7.50 -28.75
N PHE A 208 9.00 6.69 -29.72
CA PHE A 208 8.81 6.95 -31.13
C PHE A 208 8.42 5.65 -31.82
N SER A 209 7.38 5.68 -32.67
CA SER A 209 6.99 4.54 -33.50
C SER A 209 6.69 4.98 -34.93
N ALA A 210 6.91 4.06 -35.86
CA ALA A 210 6.59 4.23 -37.26
C ALA A 210 6.02 2.91 -37.80
N VAL A 211 4.90 3.00 -38.49
CA VAL A 211 4.18 1.84 -39.02
C VAL A 211 3.84 2.10 -40.49
N THR A 212 4.01 1.08 -41.33
CA THR A 212 3.57 1.10 -42.73
C THR A 212 3.03 -0.27 -43.14
N SER A 213 2.27 -0.27 -44.23
CA SER A 213 1.73 -1.49 -44.83
C SER A 213 1.85 -1.37 -46.35
N PHE A 214 2.30 -2.43 -47.00
CA PHE A 214 2.40 -2.46 -48.46
C PHE A 214 2.05 -3.86 -49.03
N ASP A 215 1.49 -3.83 -50.21
CA ASP A 215 1.12 -5.06 -50.92
C ASP A 215 2.31 -5.72 -51.59
N VAL A 216 2.45 -7.01 -51.42
CA VAL A 216 3.44 -7.85 -52.11
C VAL A 216 2.68 -8.86 -52.97
N ALA A 217 2.83 -8.81 -54.27
CA ALA A 217 2.06 -9.60 -55.23
C ALA A 217 2.10 -11.15 -55.01
N ALA A 218 3.13 -11.63 -54.29
CA ALA A 218 3.30 -13.03 -53.93
C ALA A 218 2.57 -13.47 -52.65
N LEU A 219 1.99 -12.54 -51.89
CA LEU A 219 1.34 -12.79 -50.61
C LEU A 219 -0.16 -12.54 -50.68
N ALA A 220 -0.92 -13.26 -49.87
CA ALA A 220 -2.38 -13.13 -49.80
C ALA A 220 -2.86 -11.91 -48.99
N SER A 221 -1.97 -11.24 -48.26
CA SER A 221 -2.26 -10.06 -47.48
C SER A 221 -1.08 -9.08 -47.49
N PRO A 222 -1.33 -7.80 -47.22
CA PRO A 222 -0.25 -6.80 -47.09
C PRO A 222 0.81 -7.17 -46.03
N VAL A 223 2.03 -6.75 -46.26
CA VAL A 223 3.11 -6.85 -45.30
C VAL A 223 3.07 -5.58 -44.42
N ASN A 224 2.93 -5.76 -43.10
CA ASN A 224 3.01 -4.69 -42.13
C ASN A 224 4.42 -4.62 -41.56
N ILE A 225 5.00 -3.44 -41.55
CA ILE A 225 6.27 -3.13 -40.90
C ILE A 225 5.98 -2.14 -39.77
N ALA A 226 6.41 -2.49 -38.56
CA ALA A 226 6.39 -1.60 -37.41
C ALA A 226 7.80 -1.52 -36.81
N MET A 227 8.24 -0.32 -36.50
CA MET A 227 9.50 -0.06 -35.82
C MET A 227 9.32 1.02 -34.76
N GLY A 228 10.16 1.00 -33.74
CA GLY A 228 10.09 2.01 -32.68
C GLY A 228 11.39 2.11 -31.91
N ALA A 229 11.46 3.16 -31.12
CA ALA A 229 12.52 3.39 -30.16
C ALA A 229 11.92 3.92 -28.85
N GLU A 230 12.45 3.46 -27.75
CA GLU A 230 12.08 3.93 -26.43
C GLU A 230 13.32 4.39 -25.68
N TRP A 231 13.21 5.51 -25.00
CA TRP A 231 14.16 5.96 -24.00
C TRP A 231 13.44 6.12 -22.68
N ARG A 232 14.06 5.60 -21.59
CA ARG A 232 13.46 5.60 -20.24
C ARG A 232 14.47 6.06 -19.21
N ARG A 233 14.00 6.88 -18.27
CA ARG A 233 14.69 7.24 -17.04
C ARG A 233 13.78 6.93 -15.86
N GLU A 234 14.32 6.24 -14.87
CA GLU A 234 13.64 5.86 -13.64
C GLU A 234 14.43 6.34 -12.44
N ASN A 235 13.74 6.80 -11.41
CA ASN A 235 14.32 7.09 -10.11
C ASN A 235 13.48 6.44 -9.02
N TYR A 236 14.16 5.90 -8.02
CA TYR A 236 13.54 5.39 -6.81
C TYR A 236 14.23 6.00 -5.60
N SER A 237 13.46 6.49 -4.64
CA SER A 237 13.96 7.09 -3.41
C SER A 237 13.19 6.56 -2.21
N ILE A 238 13.92 6.33 -1.12
CA ILE A 238 13.36 5.99 0.18
C ILE A 238 13.63 7.16 1.11
N PHE A 239 12.62 7.57 1.88
CA PHE A 239 12.78 8.60 2.89
C PHE A 239 12.41 8.04 4.26
N ALA A 240 13.19 8.45 5.27
CA ALA A 240 12.99 8.00 6.63
C ALA A 240 11.78 8.70 7.25
N GLY A 241 11.08 7.98 8.12
CA GLY A 241 10.10 8.55 9.01
C GLY A 241 10.74 9.27 10.20
N GLU A 242 9.95 9.52 11.22
CA GLU A 242 10.45 10.15 12.44
C GLU A 242 11.46 9.23 13.19
N PRO A 243 12.45 9.78 13.88
CA PRO A 243 13.49 8.98 14.55
C PRO A 243 12.94 7.93 15.52
N ASP A 244 11.84 8.23 16.22
CA ASP A 244 11.23 7.31 17.18
C ASP A 244 10.57 6.08 16.51
N SER A 245 10.33 6.14 15.21
CA SER A 245 9.80 4.99 14.46
C SER A 245 10.84 3.87 14.26
N TYR A 246 12.14 4.21 14.29
CA TYR A 246 13.21 3.23 13.99
C TYR A 246 14.39 3.21 14.97
N ARG A 247 14.59 4.24 15.82
CA ARG A 247 15.72 4.28 16.73
C ARG A 247 15.62 3.22 17.82
N ASN A 248 16.77 2.77 18.33
CA ASN A 248 16.85 1.97 19.54
C ASN A 248 16.91 2.90 20.75
N GLY A 249 15.86 2.88 21.61
CA GLY A 249 15.76 3.67 22.84
C GLY A 249 16.57 3.08 24.00
N GLY A 250 17.06 1.84 23.89
CA GLY A 250 17.93 1.19 24.88
C GLY A 250 17.22 0.72 26.16
N VAL A 251 15.91 0.81 26.25
CA VAL A 251 15.15 0.35 27.42
C VAL A 251 15.07 -1.18 27.41
N LEU A 252 15.47 -1.80 28.51
CA LEU A 252 15.36 -3.24 28.74
C LEU A 252 14.05 -3.57 29.46
N LEU A 253 13.27 -4.47 28.91
CA LEU A 253 11.98 -4.89 29.47
C LEU A 253 11.95 -6.40 29.67
N PRO A 254 11.15 -6.90 30.62
CA PRO A 254 10.98 -8.33 30.86
C PRO A 254 10.53 -9.08 29.61
N LEU A 255 10.98 -10.31 29.45
CA LEU A 255 10.53 -11.25 28.43
C LEU A 255 9.60 -12.28 29.04
N TYR A 256 8.50 -12.55 28.37
CA TYR A 256 7.48 -13.47 28.82
C TYR A 256 7.34 -14.72 27.94
N LEU A 257 7.81 -14.67 26.70
CA LEU A 257 7.65 -15.74 25.72
C LEU A 257 8.94 -16.47 25.36
N GLY A 258 10.06 -15.82 25.49
CA GLY A 258 11.30 -16.43 25.05
C GLY A 258 12.56 -15.76 25.59
N SER A 259 13.70 -16.27 25.22
CA SER A 259 14.98 -15.63 25.41
C SER A 259 15.20 -14.59 24.31
N CYS A 260 15.95 -13.56 24.63
CA CYS A 260 16.53 -12.73 23.59
C CYS A 260 17.44 -13.59 22.70
N ASP A 261 17.36 -13.42 21.41
CA ASP A 261 18.36 -14.00 20.52
C ASP A 261 19.71 -13.34 20.83
N ASP A 262 20.67 -14.16 21.28
CA ASP A 262 22.03 -13.73 21.66
C ASP A 262 22.10 -12.54 22.64
N PRO A 263 21.54 -12.68 23.87
CA PRO A 263 21.50 -11.58 24.82
C PRO A 263 22.90 -11.27 25.36
N THR A 264 23.20 -9.99 25.51
CA THR A 264 24.43 -9.59 26.22
C THR A 264 24.34 -9.95 27.71
N PRO A 265 25.49 -10.15 28.41
CA PRO A 265 25.47 -10.41 29.84
C PRO A 265 24.73 -9.37 30.67
N ALA A 266 24.78 -8.09 30.26
CA ALA A 266 24.05 -7.00 30.91
C ALA A 266 22.53 -7.15 30.76
N GLN A 267 22.04 -7.60 29.60
CA GLN A 267 20.63 -7.88 29.34
C GLN A 267 20.12 -9.04 30.20
N VAL A 268 20.92 -10.11 30.32
CA VAL A 268 20.59 -11.25 31.17
C VAL A 268 20.51 -10.84 32.65
N ILE A 269 21.46 -10.02 33.13
CA ILE A 269 21.49 -9.53 34.51
C ILE A 269 20.30 -8.61 34.79
N ALA A 270 19.92 -7.76 33.84
CA ALA A 270 18.75 -6.89 33.95
C ALA A 270 17.39 -7.61 33.89
N GLY A 271 17.40 -8.91 33.53
CA GLY A 271 16.18 -9.71 33.42
C GLY A 271 15.32 -9.33 32.21
N GLY A 272 15.89 -8.69 31.21
CA GLY A 272 15.20 -8.28 29.99
C GLY A 272 16.14 -7.87 28.89
N CYS A 273 15.60 -7.66 27.70
CA CYS A 273 16.35 -7.12 26.58
C CYS A 273 15.45 -6.29 25.64
N ALA A 274 16.04 -5.28 25.01
CA ALA A 274 15.43 -4.61 23.90
C ALA A 274 15.56 -5.54 22.68
N THR A 275 14.51 -6.30 22.40
CA THR A 275 14.54 -7.32 21.34
C THR A 275 14.45 -6.71 19.96
N GLN A 276 13.81 -5.57 19.84
CA GLN A 276 13.53 -4.98 18.53
C GLN A 276 13.32 -3.48 18.67
N SER A 277 14.05 -2.68 17.92
CA SER A 277 13.79 -1.24 17.76
C SER A 277 12.76 -1.01 16.65
N GLY A 278 12.15 0.17 16.67
CA GLY A 278 11.18 0.60 15.69
C GLY A 278 9.73 0.30 16.06
N ALA A 279 8.82 0.92 15.34
CA ALA A 279 7.39 0.68 15.46
C ALA A 279 7.04 -0.75 15.06
N GLN A 280 6.25 -1.42 15.90
CA GLN A 280 5.99 -2.86 15.77
C GLN A 280 4.84 -3.13 14.83
N VAL A 281 5.15 -3.52 13.61
CA VAL A 281 4.16 -3.87 12.58
C VAL A 281 4.16 -5.38 12.31
N PHE A 282 5.35 -6.00 12.16
CA PHE A 282 5.55 -7.41 11.80
C PHE A 282 6.06 -8.26 12.95
#